data_112a48981651ee7b533dd651c7a418ab
#
_entry.id   112a48981651ee7b533dd651c7a418ab
#
_cell.length_a   1.000
_cell.length_b   1.000
_cell.length_c   1.000
_cell.angle_alpha   90.00
_cell.angle_beta   90.00
_cell.angle_gamma   90.00
#
_symmetry.space_group_name_H-M   'P 1'
#
loop_
_entity.id
_entity.type
_entity.pdbx_description
1 polymer ?
#
loop_
_entity_poly.entity_id
_entity_poly.type
_entity_poly.pdbx_seq_one_letter_code
_entity_poly.pdbx_strand_id
1 'polypeptide(L)'
;MNFHFMVRSFVGSVFVSLLFSSAASAELESYGFPLAVPQRKPQLAVQTVSVRDAHGASSRTAKHRKAQKKSIAALLKSYNSKLGQKAALQYAEYILQASEKFRQDPFVVAAMIVKESSARHDAVSRGGDYGLMQVRWRVHRRSITQKYPHIKDAKAMLDPKYNILVGTEILARYCASADDLKGGLMRYSAGNRKLAENVFAVLKGLQSSYQEHLTVL
;
A
#
# COMPACT_ATOMS: atom_id res chain seq x y z
N MET A 1 -22.44 -63.22 5.19
CA MET A 1 -22.88 -62.17 6.13
C MET A 1 -22.40 -60.83 5.56
N ASN A 2 -23.33 -60.09 4.95
CA ASN A 2 -23.06 -58.81 4.25
C ASN A 2 -23.19 -57.67 5.29
N PHE A 3 -22.17 -56.81 5.36
CA PHE A 3 -22.32 -55.49 6.01
C PHE A 3 -22.01 -54.40 5.00
N HIS A 4 -23.07 -53.76 4.51
CA HIS A 4 -23.03 -52.54 3.76
C HIS A 4 -22.76 -51.39 4.73
N PHE A 5 -21.67 -50.63 4.52
CA PHE A 5 -21.44 -49.38 5.21
C PHE A 5 -21.74 -48.20 4.25
N MET A 6 -22.82 -47.54 4.55
CA MET A 6 -23.37 -46.38 3.82
C MET A 6 -22.65 -45.11 4.25
N VAL A 7 -21.79 -44.58 3.36
CA VAL A 7 -21.12 -43.28 3.61
C VAL A 7 -22.04 -42.16 3.21
N ARG A 8 -22.57 -41.42 4.17
CA ARG A 8 -23.29 -40.17 3.95
C ARG A 8 -22.29 -39.04 3.74
N SER A 9 -22.26 -38.49 2.55
CA SER A 9 -21.60 -37.21 2.23
C SER A 9 -22.27 -36.06 2.96
N PHE A 10 -21.56 -35.42 3.87
CA PHE A 10 -21.93 -34.12 4.45
C PHE A 10 -21.17 -33.04 3.66
N VAL A 11 -21.86 -32.38 2.74
CA VAL A 11 -21.37 -31.18 2.09
C VAL A 11 -21.66 -30.01 3.04
N GLY A 12 -20.69 -29.71 3.89
CA GLY A 12 -20.68 -28.52 4.74
C GLY A 12 -20.15 -27.33 3.95
N SER A 13 -21.04 -26.51 3.43
CA SER A 13 -20.68 -25.21 2.83
C SER A 13 -20.23 -24.27 3.94
N VAL A 14 -18.92 -24.08 4.10
CA VAL A 14 -18.37 -23.06 5.00
C VAL A 14 -18.42 -21.72 4.27
N PHE A 15 -19.46 -20.95 4.52
CA PHE A 15 -19.47 -19.52 4.20
C PHE A 15 -18.50 -18.80 5.16
N VAL A 16 -17.28 -18.55 4.70
CA VAL A 16 -16.38 -17.61 5.37
C VAL A 16 -16.83 -16.20 5.02
N SER A 17 -17.67 -15.61 5.88
CA SER A 17 -18.00 -14.18 5.85
C SER A 17 -16.75 -13.40 6.27
N LEU A 18 -16.00 -12.88 5.31
CA LEU A 18 -14.96 -11.88 5.54
C LEU A 18 -15.63 -10.57 5.96
N LEU A 19 -15.82 -10.41 7.27
CA LEU A 19 -16.11 -9.11 7.89
C LEU A 19 -14.83 -8.28 7.81
N PHE A 20 -14.72 -7.44 6.79
CA PHE A 20 -13.71 -6.38 6.77
C PHE A 20 -14.02 -5.40 7.91
N SER A 21 -13.10 -5.30 8.87
CA SER A 21 -13.21 -4.35 9.97
C SER A 21 -13.27 -2.91 9.44
N SER A 22 -14.35 -2.22 9.77
CA SER A 22 -14.59 -0.82 9.40
C SER A 22 -13.65 0.18 10.11
N ALA A 23 -12.89 -0.26 11.10
CA ALA A 23 -12.08 0.60 11.94
C ALA A 23 -10.87 1.23 11.22
N ALA A 24 -10.18 0.46 10.35
CA ALA A 24 -9.05 0.99 9.57
C ALA A 24 -9.48 2.07 8.59
N SER A 25 -10.72 1.97 8.09
CA SER A 25 -11.31 2.96 7.20
C SER A 25 -11.64 4.26 7.93
N ALA A 26 -12.13 4.17 9.16
CA ALA A 26 -12.49 5.33 9.98
C ALA A 26 -11.27 6.19 10.40
N GLU A 27 -10.11 5.56 10.67
CA GLU A 27 -8.90 6.32 11.00
C GLU A 27 -8.38 7.15 9.81
N LEU A 28 -8.44 6.61 8.58
CA LEU A 28 -8.06 7.36 7.38
C LEU A 28 -9.06 8.47 7.04
N GLU A 29 -10.36 8.28 7.29
CA GLU A 29 -11.37 9.31 7.13
C GLU A 29 -11.13 10.50 8.07
N SER A 30 -10.65 10.26 9.29
CA SER A 30 -10.33 11.32 10.25
C SER A 30 -9.20 12.25 9.79
N TYR A 31 -8.35 11.78 8.86
CA TYR A 31 -7.30 12.57 8.21
C TYR A 31 -7.75 13.23 6.89
N GLY A 32 -9.04 13.06 6.50
CA GLY A 32 -9.62 13.66 5.29
C GLY A 32 -9.09 13.09 3.98
N PHE A 33 -8.48 11.90 3.98
CA PHE A 33 -8.10 11.21 2.76
C PHE A 33 -9.31 10.49 2.17
N PRO A 34 -9.63 10.69 0.88
CA PRO A 34 -10.64 9.87 0.24
C PRO A 34 -10.13 8.44 0.20
N LEU A 35 -10.81 7.56 0.94
CA LEU A 35 -10.53 6.13 0.89
C LEU A 35 -10.62 5.62 -0.54
N ALA A 36 -9.64 4.84 -0.95
CA ALA A 36 -9.64 4.17 -2.22
C ALA A 36 -10.90 3.27 -2.33
N VAL A 37 -11.84 3.73 -3.12
CA VAL A 37 -12.99 3.01 -3.71
C VAL A 37 -13.92 2.29 -2.73
N PRO A 38 -15.16 2.75 -2.56
CA PRO A 38 -16.20 1.99 -1.89
C PRO A 38 -16.43 0.67 -2.63
N GLN A 39 -16.38 -0.44 -1.90
CA GLN A 39 -16.78 -1.76 -2.41
C GLN A 39 -18.28 -1.77 -2.66
N ARG A 40 -18.73 -1.31 -3.82
CA ARG A 40 -20.06 -1.63 -4.29
C ARG A 40 -20.09 -3.10 -4.70
N LYS A 41 -20.95 -3.87 -4.02
CA LYS A 41 -21.42 -5.17 -4.54
C LYS A 41 -21.86 -4.96 -6.00
N PRO A 42 -21.55 -5.87 -6.94
CA PRO A 42 -21.99 -5.72 -8.31
C PRO A 42 -23.53 -5.83 -8.37
N GLN A 43 -24.19 -4.69 -8.35
CA GLN A 43 -25.55 -4.60 -8.86
C GLN A 43 -25.41 -4.50 -10.37
N LEU A 44 -25.82 -5.56 -11.07
CA LEU A 44 -26.01 -5.59 -12.52
C LEU A 44 -27.18 -4.64 -12.88
N ALA A 45 -26.91 -3.35 -12.85
CA ALA A 45 -27.68 -2.36 -13.59
C ALA A 45 -26.77 -1.92 -14.74
N VAL A 46 -27.05 -2.41 -15.93
CA VAL A 46 -26.48 -1.87 -17.17
C VAL A 46 -27.05 -0.46 -17.32
N GLN A 47 -26.43 0.51 -16.63
CA GLN A 47 -26.63 1.92 -16.95
C GLN A 47 -25.75 2.21 -18.15
N THR A 48 -26.35 2.58 -19.26
CA THR A 48 -25.67 3.18 -20.42
C THR A 48 -25.02 4.49 -19.97
N VAL A 49 -23.75 4.39 -19.53
CA VAL A 49 -22.93 5.56 -19.20
C VAL A 49 -22.68 6.31 -20.50
N SER A 50 -23.12 7.55 -20.59
CA SER A 50 -22.86 8.42 -21.73
C SER A 50 -21.34 8.53 -21.95
N VAL A 51 -20.89 8.50 -23.21
CA VAL A 51 -19.45 8.65 -23.57
C VAL A 51 -18.85 9.94 -22.99
N ARG A 52 -19.65 10.98 -22.82
CA ARG A 52 -19.23 12.26 -22.20
C ARG A 52 -18.94 12.10 -20.70
N ASP A 53 -19.71 11.29 -19.98
CA ASP A 53 -19.50 11.04 -18.54
C ASP A 53 -18.26 10.18 -18.29
N ALA A 54 -17.97 9.23 -19.19
CA ALA A 54 -16.76 8.42 -19.16
C ALA A 54 -15.49 9.25 -19.38
N HIS A 55 -15.51 10.22 -20.31
CA HIS A 55 -14.39 11.13 -20.54
C HIS A 55 -14.13 12.06 -19.34
N GLY A 56 -15.18 12.61 -18.74
CA GLY A 56 -15.06 13.46 -17.56
C GLY A 56 -14.55 12.70 -16.33
N ALA A 57 -14.95 11.45 -16.15
CA ALA A 57 -14.46 10.57 -15.08
C ALA A 57 -12.98 10.20 -15.29
N SER A 58 -12.59 9.85 -16.50
CA SER A 58 -11.21 9.53 -16.87
C SER A 58 -10.27 10.73 -16.64
N SER A 59 -10.67 11.92 -17.07
CA SER A 59 -9.89 13.15 -16.88
C SER A 59 -9.71 13.50 -15.40
N ARG A 60 -10.77 13.37 -14.58
CA ARG A 60 -10.68 13.59 -13.13
C ARG A 60 -9.72 12.60 -12.47
N THR A 61 -9.81 11.34 -12.81
CA THR A 61 -8.91 10.29 -12.29
C THR A 61 -7.46 10.58 -12.65
N ALA A 62 -7.18 11.00 -13.89
CA ALA A 62 -5.84 11.37 -14.34
C ALA A 62 -5.30 12.61 -13.59
N LYS A 63 -6.15 13.61 -13.36
CA LYS A 63 -5.80 14.80 -12.57
C LYS A 63 -5.42 14.44 -11.13
N HIS A 64 -6.24 13.62 -10.45
CA HIS A 64 -5.96 13.14 -9.10
C HIS A 64 -4.66 12.34 -9.03
N ARG A 65 -4.44 11.38 -9.95
CA ARG A 65 -3.20 10.60 -10.02
C ARG A 65 -1.97 11.49 -10.22
N LYS A 66 -2.07 12.52 -11.05
CA LYS A 66 -0.98 13.48 -11.28
C LYS A 66 -0.67 14.30 -10.02
N ALA A 67 -1.71 14.76 -9.30
CA ALA A 67 -1.55 15.46 -8.02
C ALA A 67 -0.90 14.56 -6.97
N GLN A 68 -1.38 13.32 -6.79
CA GLN A 68 -0.78 12.33 -5.89
C GLN A 68 0.70 12.12 -6.20
N LYS A 69 1.05 11.89 -7.47
CA LYS A 69 2.43 11.69 -7.91
C LYS A 69 3.34 12.87 -7.55
N LYS A 70 2.87 14.10 -7.78
CA LYS A 70 3.62 15.32 -7.44
C LYS A 70 3.81 15.47 -5.93
N SER A 71 2.76 15.27 -5.15
CA SER A 71 2.80 15.40 -3.68
C SER A 71 3.71 14.36 -3.05
N ILE A 72 3.63 13.10 -3.50
CA ILE A 72 4.53 12.03 -3.05
C ILE A 72 5.98 12.37 -3.40
N ALA A 73 6.27 12.79 -4.63
CA ALA A 73 7.63 13.17 -5.04
C ALA A 73 8.18 14.34 -4.21
N ALA A 74 7.36 15.35 -3.93
CA ALA A 74 7.72 16.47 -3.08
C ALA A 74 8.03 16.02 -1.65
N LEU A 75 7.20 15.15 -1.06
CA LEU A 75 7.45 14.55 0.25
C LEU A 75 8.79 13.80 0.29
N LEU A 76 9.05 12.91 -0.68
CA LEU A 76 10.29 12.13 -0.70
C LEU A 76 11.52 13.05 -0.75
N LYS A 77 11.47 14.12 -1.53
CA LYS A 77 12.54 15.12 -1.63
C LYS A 77 12.73 15.95 -0.37
N SER A 78 11.66 16.28 0.35
CA SER A 78 11.77 17.02 1.60
C SER A 78 12.51 16.23 2.70
N TYR A 79 12.46 14.89 2.64
CA TYR A 79 13.20 14.00 3.54
C TYR A 79 14.59 13.60 3.01
N ASN A 80 14.80 13.66 1.69
CA ASN A 80 16.08 13.36 1.06
C ASN A 80 16.44 14.43 0.03
N SER A 81 17.15 15.46 0.46
CA SER A 81 17.57 16.57 -0.40
C SER A 81 18.51 16.15 -1.55
N LYS A 82 19.18 14.98 -1.41
CA LYS A 82 20.03 14.40 -2.46
C LYS A 82 19.22 13.66 -3.54
N LEU A 83 17.94 13.40 -3.30
CA LEU A 83 17.08 12.72 -4.27
C LEU A 83 16.72 13.65 -5.44
N GLY A 84 17.23 13.34 -6.62
CA GLY A 84 16.93 14.10 -7.83
C GLY A 84 15.44 14.05 -8.21
N GLN A 85 14.93 15.11 -8.84
CA GLN A 85 13.51 15.24 -9.22
C GLN A 85 13.01 14.06 -10.07
N LYS A 86 13.82 13.60 -11.03
CA LYS A 86 13.47 12.45 -11.89
C LYS A 86 13.28 11.16 -11.06
N ALA A 87 14.20 10.90 -10.14
CA ALA A 87 14.12 9.73 -9.27
C ALA A 87 12.92 9.82 -8.31
N ALA A 88 12.65 10.99 -7.71
CA ALA A 88 11.50 11.19 -6.85
C ALA A 88 10.17 10.92 -7.56
N LEU A 89 10.01 11.41 -8.79
CA LEU A 89 8.82 11.14 -9.62
C LEU A 89 8.73 9.66 -10.03
N GLN A 90 9.87 9.00 -10.25
CA GLN A 90 9.90 7.56 -10.55
C GLN A 90 9.50 6.73 -9.33
N TYR A 91 9.99 7.07 -8.14
CA TYR A 91 9.58 6.38 -6.90
C TYR A 91 8.09 6.60 -6.60
N ALA A 92 7.59 7.83 -6.80
CA ALA A 92 6.17 8.11 -6.67
C ALA A 92 5.32 7.25 -7.62
N GLU A 93 5.79 7.02 -8.86
CA GLU A 93 5.10 6.13 -9.80
C GLU A 93 5.11 4.68 -9.32
N TYR A 94 6.22 4.16 -8.79
CA TYR A 94 6.28 2.81 -8.22
C TYR A 94 5.35 2.67 -7.01
N ILE A 95 5.26 3.71 -6.17
CA ILE A 95 4.34 3.75 -5.02
C ILE A 95 2.89 3.65 -5.51
N LEU A 96 2.49 4.46 -6.48
CA LEU A 96 1.13 4.43 -7.03
C LEU A 96 0.78 3.05 -7.61
N GLN A 97 1.69 2.45 -8.39
CA GLN A 97 1.49 1.13 -8.99
C GLN A 97 1.39 0.02 -7.93
N ALA A 98 2.26 0.02 -6.93
CA ALA A 98 2.23 -0.97 -5.86
C ALA A 98 0.99 -0.81 -4.98
N SER A 99 0.60 0.43 -4.67
CA SER A 99 -0.60 0.75 -3.88
C SER A 99 -1.87 0.29 -4.57
N GLU A 100 -2.00 0.53 -5.87
CA GLU A 100 -3.10 0.03 -6.68
C GLU A 100 -3.16 -1.50 -6.67
N LYS A 101 -2.01 -2.15 -6.92
CA LYS A 101 -1.91 -3.62 -6.95
C LYS A 101 -2.31 -4.29 -5.64
N PHE A 102 -1.92 -3.73 -4.51
CA PHE A 102 -2.15 -4.31 -3.18
C PHE A 102 -3.26 -3.61 -2.38
N ARG A 103 -4.01 -2.69 -3.01
CA ARG A 103 -5.12 -1.93 -2.40
C ARG A 103 -4.69 -1.22 -1.12
N GLN A 104 -3.53 -0.56 -1.18
CA GLN A 104 -3.03 0.28 -0.10
C GLN A 104 -3.14 1.76 -0.48
N ASP A 105 -3.28 2.62 0.53
CA ASP A 105 -3.22 4.06 0.31
C ASP A 105 -1.78 4.46 -0.08
N PRO A 106 -1.57 5.14 -1.24
CA PRO A 106 -0.23 5.54 -1.68
C PRO A 106 0.43 6.54 -0.74
N PHE A 107 -0.34 7.32 0.01
CA PHE A 107 0.20 8.25 0.99
C PHE A 107 0.72 7.52 2.23
N VAL A 108 0.06 6.44 2.66
CA VAL A 108 0.57 5.57 3.72
C VAL A 108 1.90 4.94 3.31
N VAL A 109 2.00 4.40 2.09
CA VAL A 109 3.24 3.81 1.59
C VAL A 109 4.36 4.86 1.52
N ALA A 110 4.06 6.08 1.03
CA ALA A 110 5.03 7.17 0.98
C ALA A 110 5.49 7.60 2.38
N ALA A 111 4.56 7.71 3.34
CA ALA A 111 4.87 8.03 4.73
C ALA A 111 5.72 6.95 5.40
N MET A 112 5.47 5.67 5.13
CA MET A 112 6.33 4.57 5.56
C MET A 112 7.75 4.73 5.02
N ILE A 113 7.93 4.97 3.73
CA ILE A 113 9.24 5.14 3.10
C ILE A 113 10.06 6.23 3.78
N VAL A 114 9.46 7.39 4.07
CA VAL A 114 10.22 8.49 4.70
C VAL A 114 10.55 8.17 6.17
N LYS A 115 9.74 7.38 6.87
CA LYS A 115 10.01 6.99 8.26
C LYS A 115 10.99 5.83 8.36
N GLU A 116 11.00 4.92 7.41
CA GLU A 116 11.91 3.75 7.40
C GLU A 116 13.33 4.11 6.92
N SER A 117 13.44 4.92 5.88
CA SER A 117 14.75 5.17 5.25
C SER A 117 15.07 6.64 4.98
N SER A 118 14.17 7.58 5.29
CA SER A 118 14.25 8.96 4.80
C SER A 118 14.39 9.02 3.27
N ALA A 119 13.65 8.17 2.56
CA ALA A 119 13.65 8.02 1.11
C ALA A 119 15.04 7.67 0.50
N ARG A 120 15.90 6.96 1.24
CA ARG A 120 17.18 6.44 0.77
C ARG A 120 17.02 5.01 0.29
N HIS A 121 17.21 4.78 -1.00
CA HIS A 121 17.07 3.44 -1.60
C HIS A 121 18.22 2.51 -1.21
N ASP A 122 19.39 3.06 -0.91
CA ASP A 122 20.60 2.33 -0.52
C ASP A 122 20.72 2.07 0.99
N ALA A 123 19.69 2.43 1.77
CA ALA A 123 19.70 2.26 3.21
C ALA A 123 19.74 0.77 3.60
N VAL A 124 20.68 0.43 4.48
CA VAL A 124 20.78 -0.89 5.11
C VAL A 124 20.90 -0.70 6.61
N SER A 125 20.00 -1.30 7.39
CA SER A 125 20.05 -1.25 8.84
C SER A 125 21.05 -2.27 9.41
N ARG A 126 21.48 -2.06 10.67
CA ARG A 126 22.28 -3.06 11.39
C ARG A 126 21.52 -4.40 11.55
N GLY A 127 20.20 -4.39 11.54
CA GLY A 127 19.34 -5.58 11.63
C GLY A 127 19.17 -6.34 10.32
N GLY A 128 19.71 -5.84 9.20
CA GLY A 128 19.54 -6.43 7.87
C GLY A 128 18.18 -6.12 7.24
N ASP A 129 17.71 -4.89 7.44
CA ASP A 129 16.56 -4.33 6.73
C ASP A 129 17.09 -3.49 5.56
N TYR A 130 16.49 -3.61 4.37
CA TYR A 130 17.04 -3.08 3.12
C TYR A 130 16.09 -2.12 2.43
N GLY A 131 16.67 -1.04 1.90
CA GLY A 131 16.07 -0.13 0.94
C GLY A 131 15.00 0.81 1.49
N LEU A 132 14.18 1.36 0.61
CA LEU A 132 13.21 2.43 0.90
C LEU A 132 12.23 2.08 2.02
N MET A 133 11.67 0.87 2.01
CA MET A 133 10.71 0.38 2.99
C MET A 133 11.34 -0.51 4.06
N GLN A 134 12.69 -0.58 4.15
CA GLN A 134 13.42 -1.38 5.14
C GLN A 134 12.92 -2.82 5.24
N VAL A 135 12.85 -3.51 4.09
CA VAL A 135 12.39 -4.89 4.03
C VAL A 135 13.40 -5.82 4.72
N ARG A 136 12.95 -6.53 5.76
CA ARG A 136 13.77 -7.51 6.51
C ARG A 136 13.94 -8.78 5.69
N TRP A 137 15.02 -8.87 4.91
CA TRP A 137 15.29 -9.98 4.01
C TRP A 137 15.25 -11.33 4.71
N ARG A 138 15.94 -11.45 5.85
CA ARG A 138 16.04 -12.71 6.60
C ARG A 138 14.68 -13.31 6.97
N VAL A 139 13.69 -12.46 7.26
CA VAL A 139 12.32 -12.89 7.62
C VAL A 139 11.50 -13.24 6.39
N HIS A 140 11.60 -12.45 5.34
CA HIS A 140 10.68 -12.52 4.20
C HIS A 140 11.25 -13.24 2.97
N ARG A 141 12.56 -13.61 2.95
CA ARG A 141 13.25 -14.17 1.78
C ARG A 141 12.48 -15.34 1.13
N ARG A 142 11.99 -16.28 1.94
CA ARG A 142 11.29 -17.47 1.42
C ARG A 142 10.04 -17.10 0.61
N SER A 143 9.19 -16.25 1.16
CA SER A 143 7.98 -15.80 0.47
C SER A 143 8.30 -14.89 -0.72
N ILE A 144 9.35 -14.06 -0.62
CA ILE A 144 9.79 -13.20 -1.71
C ILE A 144 10.30 -14.04 -2.89
N THR A 145 11.25 -14.95 -2.66
CA THR A 145 11.85 -15.76 -3.75
C THR A 145 10.86 -16.71 -4.37
N GLN A 146 9.89 -17.21 -3.61
CA GLN A 146 8.82 -18.03 -4.13
C GLN A 146 7.88 -17.27 -5.07
N LYS A 147 7.49 -16.04 -4.67
CA LYS A 147 6.55 -15.22 -5.43
C LYS A 147 7.21 -14.42 -6.57
N TYR A 148 8.45 -14.02 -6.35
CA TYR A 148 9.27 -13.22 -7.27
C TYR A 148 10.61 -13.92 -7.55
N PRO A 149 10.66 -14.98 -8.39
CA PRO A 149 11.85 -15.81 -8.59
C PRO A 149 13.07 -15.06 -9.12
N HIS A 150 12.85 -13.89 -9.74
CA HIS A 150 13.93 -13.00 -10.20
C HIS A 150 14.60 -12.20 -9.07
N ILE A 151 13.98 -12.12 -7.89
CA ILE A 151 14.55 -11.50 -6.69
C ILE A 151 15.28 -12.57 -5.89
N LYS A 152 16.60 -12.72 -6.11
CA LYS A 152 17.37 -13.86 -5.61
C LYS A 152 18.08 -13.60 -4.28
N ASP A 153 18.38 -12.35 -3.97
CA ASP A 153 19.19 -11.96 -2.81
C ASP A 153 18.74 -10.63 -2.17
N ALA A 154 19.34 -10.32 -1.03
CA ALA A 154 19.07 -9.09 -0.29
C ALA A 154 19.45 -7.82 -1.04
N LYS A 155 20.43 -7.85 -1.94
CA LYS A 155 20.86 -6.67 -2.71
C LYS A 155 19.77 -6.21 -3.67
N ALA A 156 18.97 -7.13 -4.18
CA ALA A 156 17.80 -6.80 -5.01
C ALA A 156 16.78 -5.90 -4.27
N MET A 157 16.77 -5.92 -2.93
CA MET A 157 15.94 -5.00 -2.12
C MET A 157 16.49 -3.56 -2.06
N LEU A 158 17.64 -3.29 -2.64
CA LEU A 158 18.14 -1.92 -2.84
C LEU A 158 17.62 -1.30 -4.15
N ASP A 159 17.05 -2.11 -5.05
CA ASP A 159 16.33 -1.59 -6.20
C ASP A 159 15.00 -0.98 -5.76
N PRO A 160 14.74 0.30 -6.06
CA PRO A 160 13.54 1.01 -5.62
C PRO A 160 12.24 0.34 -6.04
N LYS A 161 12.18 -0.19 -7.26
CA LYS A 161 10.98 -0.82 -7.81
C LYS A 161 10.63 -2.10 -7.06
N TYR A 162 11.61 -2.95 -6.84
CA TYR A 162 11.40 -4.20 -6.11
C TYR A 162 11.12 -3.97 -4.63
N ASN A 163 11.84 -3.03 -4.03
CA ASN A 163 11.65 -2.69 -2.62
C ASN A 163 10.24 -2.17 -2.33
N ILE A 164 9.78 -1.19 -3.11
CA ILE A 164 8.43 -0.62 -2.98
C ILE A 164 7.36 -1.71 -3.24
N LEU A 165 7.52 -2.51 -4.29
CA LEU A 165 6.58 -3.59 -4.61
C LEU A 165 6.45 -4.58 -3.46
N VAL A 166 7.58 -5.12 -2.98
CA VAL A 166 7.62 -6.13 -1.92
C VAL A 166 7.21 -5.55 -0.56
N GLY A 167 7.71 -4.35 -0.22
CA GLY A 167 7.39 -3.69 1.04
C GLY A 167 5.91 -3.36 1.14
N THR A 168 5.29 -2.87 0.06
CA THR A 168 3.84 -2.60 0.02
C THR A 168 3.01 -3.88 0.15
N GLU A 169 3.44 -4.99 -0.45
CA GLU A 169 2.78 -6.28 -0.25
C GLU A 169 2.86 -6.77 1.20
N ILE A 170 4.03 -6.64 1.83
CA ILE A 170 4.22 -7.01 3.23
C ILE A 170 3.32 -6.15 4.12
N LEU A 171 3.27 -4.84 3.89
CA LEU A 171 2.38 -3.91 4.59
C LEU A 171 0.92 -4.33 4.44
N ALA A 172 0.48 -4.60 3.21
CA ALA A 172 -0.89 -5.04 2.94
C ALA A 172 -1.28 -6.30 3.72
N ARG A 173 -0.37 -7.28 3.83
CA ARG A 173 -0.61 -8.50 4.61
C ARG A 173 -0.73 -8.21 6.10
N TYR A 174 0.09 -7.31 6.64
CA TYR A 174 0.00 -6.93 8.04
C TYR A 174 -1.26 -6.12 8.34
N CYS A 175 -1.66 -5.20 7.46
CA CYS A 175 -2.92 -4.48 7.61
C CYS A 175 -4.13 -5.42 7.53
N ALA A 176 -4.13 -6.38 6.61
CA ALA A 176 -5.22 -7.36 6.49
C ALA A 176 -5.36 -8.30 7.71
N SER A 177 -4.30 -8.45 8.52
CA SER A 177 -4.30 -9.28 9.73
C SER A 177 -4.47 -8.48 11.02
N ALA A 178 -4.61 -7.16 10.96
CA ALA A 178 -4.78 -6.25 12.08
C ALA A 178 -6.21 -5.69 12.11
N ASP A 179 -6.62 -5.16 13.25
CA ASP A 179 -7.94 -4.57 13.42
C ASP A 179 -8.05 -3.19 12.78
N ASP A 180 -6.92 -2.48 12.68
CA ASP A 180 -6.83 -1.13 12.13
C ASP A 180 -5.49 -0.88 11.42
N LEU A 181 -5.35 0.27 10.77
CA LEU A 181 -4.12 0.68 10.12
C LEU A 181 -2.94 0.78 11.10
N LYS A 182 -3.17 1.30 12.30
CA LYS A 182 -2.14 1.45 13.34
C LYS A 182 -1.56 0.10 13.73
N GLY A 183 -2.42 -0.90 13.95
CA GLY A 183 -2.02 -2.28 14.21
C GLY A 183 -1.20 -2.87 13.06
N GLY A 184 -1.60 -2.63 11.80
CA GLY A 184 -0.86 -3.05 10.62
C GLY A 184 0.54 -2.44 10.55
N LEU A 185 0.66 -1.13 10.79
CA LEU A 185 1.94 -0.41 10.83
C LEU A 185 2.83 -0.91 11.98
N MET A 186 2.26 -1.17 13.16
CA MET A 186 2.99 -1.74 14.28
C MET A 186 3.51 -3.15 13.99
N ARG A 187 2.71 -4.01 13.34
CA ARG A 187 3.17 -5.35 12.92
C ARG A 187 4.30 -5.27 11.89
N TYR A 188 4.21 -4.34 10.96
CA TYR A 188 5.28 -4.12 9.99
C TYR A 188 6.60 -3.76 10.66
N SER A 189 6.56 -2.89 11.65
CA SER A 189 7.73 -2.35 12.36
C SER A 189 8.12 -3.13 13.63
N ALA A 190 7.71 -4.40 13.74
CA ALA A 190 8.00 -5.27 14.88
C ALA A 190 7.58 -4.67 16.25
N GLY A 191 6.41 -4.03 16.31
CA GLY A 191 5.82 -3.46 17.52
C GLY A 191 6.18 -2.00 17.81
N ASN A 192 6.85 -1.30 16.89
CA ASN A 192 7.25 0.08 17.09
C ASN A 192 6.06 1.05 16.98
N ARG A 193 5.41 1.35 18.12
CA ARG A 193 4.29 2.31 18.22
C ARG A 193 4.66 3.71 17.71
N LYS A 194 5.86 4.19 18.05
CA LYS A 194 6.34 5.52 17.65
C LYS A 194 6.43 5.67 16.13
N LEU A 195 6.77 4.60 15.42
CA LEU A 195 6.79 4.62 13.96
C LEU A 195 5.37 4.84 13.41
N ALA A 196 4.37 4.11 13.92
CA ALA A 196 2.98 4.29 13.50
C ALA A 196 2.49 5.73 13.74
N GLU A 197 2.74 6.30 14.92
CA GLU A 197 2.39 7.69 15.25
C GLU A 197 3.09 8.69 14.31
N ASN A 198 4.35 8.47 14.00
CA ASN A 198 5.10 9.29 13.06
C ASN A 198 4.57 9.20 11.63
N VAL A 199 4.07 8.04 11.19
CA VAL A 199 3.43 7.86 9.89
C VAL A 199 2.17 8.73 9.81
N PHE A 200 1.30 8.70 10.82
CA PHE A 200 0.11 9.55 10.88
C PHE A 200 0.44 11.04 10.85
N ALA A 201 1.50 11.47 11.55
CA ALA A 201 1.95 12.86 11.50
C ALA A 201 2.37 13.31 10.08
N VAL A 202 3.06 12.42 9.33
CA VAL A 202 3.42 12.68 7.92
C VAL A 202 2.19 12.74 7.03
N LEU A 203 1.22 11.86 7.23
CA LEU A 203 -0.01 11.83 6.44
C LEU A 203 -0.76 13.17 6.52
N LYS A 204 -0.85 13.74 7.71
CA LYS A 204 -1.49 15.06 7.91
C LYS A 204 -0.86 16.17 7.06
N GLY A 205 0.47 16.24 7.01
CA GLY A 205 1.17 17.23 6.16
C GLY A 205 1.03 16.95 4.66
N LEU A 206 1.02 15.68 4.28
CA LEU A 206 0.91 15.27 2.89
C LEU A 206 -0.44 15.63 2.26
N GLN A 207 -1.50 15.64 3.05
CA GLN A 207 -2.82 16.05 2.60
C GLN A 207 -2.86 17.49 2.11
N SER A 208 -2.28 18.43 2.85
CA SER A 208 -2.21 19.83 2.43
C SER A 208 -1.49 19.98 1.09
N SER A 209 -0.32 19.35 0.95
CA SER A 209 0.44 19.34 -0.31
C SER A 209 -0.35 18.72 -1.48
N TYR A 210 -1.15 17.70 -1.22
CA TYR A 210 -2.00 17.09 -2.25
C TYR A 210 -3.08 18.06 -2.72
N GLN A 211 -3.75 18.78 -1.82
CA GLN A 211 -4.77 19.77 -2.17
C GLN A 211 -4.18 20.91 -3.00
N GLU A 212 -3.00 21.42 -2.62
CA GLU A 212 -2.27 22.42 -3.39
C GLU A 212 -1.99 21.94 -4.82
N HIS A 213 -1.45 20.73 -4.99
CA HIS A 213 -1.18 20.20 -6.32
C HIS A 213 -2.45 19.92 -7.12
N LEU A 214 -3.57 19.63 -6.46
CA LEU A 214 -4.83 19.39 -7.12
C LEU A 214 -5.46 20.69 -7.65
N THR A 215 -5.28 21.81 -6.95
CA THR A 215 -5.80 23.12 -7.39
C THR A 215 -5.01 23.71 -8.56
N VAL A 216 -3.72 23.42 -8.69
CA VAL A 216 -2.82 23.96 -9.73
C VAL A 216 -2.87 23.16 -11.04
N LEU A 217 -3.50 22.00 -11.09
CA LEU A 217 -3.64 21.16 -12.28
C LEU A 217 -4.96 21.40 -13.01
#